data_ddbafd7d5284934589d7dff654334780
#
_entry.id   ddbafd7d5284934589d7dff654334780
#
_cell.length_a   1.000
_cell.length_b   1.000
_cell.length_c   1.000
_cell.angle_alpha   90.00
_cell.angle_beta   90.00
_cell.angle_gamma   90.00
#
_symmetry.space_group_name_H-M   'P 1'
#
loop_
_entity.id
_entity.type
_entity.pdbx_description
1 polymer ?
#
loop_
_entity_poly.entity_id
_entity_poly.type
_entity_poly.pdbx_seq_one_letter_code
_entity_poly.pdbx_strand_id
1 'polypeptide(L)'
;MTTPDTTDTTAPKPAPKGRQVLKMRVSRIADYTPNIRELFLECEEPKTFEFRAGQFVMLHVPTETGKPALRAYSVASTEHRKDGYRLVFKFVETGLASKFVWDLKGGEVLDFTGPFGRVFFKEPPTEQAIFMNTGSGISQHFSFIESNIQKYPDLRYRLLFGVRTEADIYYVEELERLKSQLKDFEYHFVLSRPSESWTGKRGYIQNHVDDYDHTKTPTTFYLCGNGAMIKDVKTKLAGEGFDPKMIFAEAFD
;
A
#
# COMPACT_ATOMS: atom_id res chain seq x y z
N MET A 1 35.35 26.77 -27.56
CA MET A 1 34.03 26.79 -26.92
C MET A 1 33.36 25.47 -27.20
N THR A 2 33.51 24.53 -26.30
CA THR A 2 32.92 23.18 -26.36
C THR A 2 31.69 23.15 -25.44
N THR A 3 30.53 22.95 -26.03
CA THR A 3 29.26 22.76 -25.31
C THR A 3 29.29 21.41 -24.61
N PRO A 4 28.83 21.29 -23.34
CA PRO A 4 28.66 19.99 -22.72
C PRO A 4 27.37 19.34 -23.20
N ASP A 5 27.52 18.12 -23.68
CA ASP A 5 26.45 17.19 -24.04
C ASP A 5 25.78 16.65 -22.74
N THR A 6 24.55 17.05 -22.46
CA THR A 6 23.73 16.57 -21.32
C THR A 6 22.59 15.74 -21.85
N THR A 7 22.87 14.48 -22.18
CA THR A 7 21.83 13.46 -22.38
C THR A 7 22.00 12.36 -21.33
N ASP A 8 21.56 12.61 -20.09
CA ASP A 8 21.31 11.55 -19.14
C ASP A 8 19.80 11.29 -19.07
N THR A 9 19.30 10.55 -20.07
CA THR A 9 17.96 9.95 -20.06
C THR A 9 18.10 8.54 -19.52
N THR A 10 18.15 8.39 -18.19
CA THR A 10 17.96 7.09 -17.56
C THR A 10 16.52 6.64 -17.74
N ALA A 11 16.29 5.85 -18.79
CA ALA A 11 15.05 5.10 -18.96
C ALA A 11 14.79 4.23 -17.71
N PRO A 12 13.54 4.10 -17.24
CA PRO A 12 13.22 3.29 -16.06
C PRO A 12 13.69 1.85 -16.29
N LYS A 13 14.49 1.33 -15.35
CA LYS A 13 15.03 -0.02 -15.35
C LYS A 13 13.89 -1.03 -15.51
N PRO A 14 13.93 -1.95 -16.49
CA PRO A 14 12.85 -2.91 -16.68
C PRO A 14 12.67 -3.77 -15.41
N ALA A 15 11.42 -4.03 -15.04
CA ALA A 15 11.09 -4.93 -13.95
C ALA A 15 11.76 -6.30 -14.18
N PRO A 16 12.21 -7.00 -13.12
CA PRO A 16 12.87 -8.28 -13.27
C PRO A 16 12.00 -9.27 -14.04
N LYS A 17 12.57 -9.93 -15.02
CA LYS A 17 11.91 -10.94 -15.86
C LYS A 17 11.73 -12.23 -15.07
N GLY A 18 10.47 -12.64 -14.82
CA GLY A 18 10.11 -13.97 -14.35
C GLY A 18 9.59 -14.04 -12.92
N ARG A 19 8.79 -15.07 -12.66
CA ARG A 19 8.31 -15.41 -11.31
C ARG A 19 9.49 -15.93 -10.51
N GLN A 20 9.92 -15.18 -9.51
CA GLN A 20 10.95 -15.60 -8.58
C GLN A 20 10.28 -16.30 -7.39
N VAL A 21 10.77 -17.46 -7.01
CA VAL A 21 10.44 -18.10 -5.73
C VAL A 21 11.32 -17.47 -4.67
N LEU A 22 10.74 -17.05 -3.57
CA LEU A 22 11.38 -16.35 -2.46
C LEU A 22 11.17 -17.16 -1.19
N LYS A 23 12.26 -17.41 -0.46
CA LYS A 23 12.21 -17.89 0.93
C LYS A 23 12.47 -16.72 1.85
N MET A 24 11.50 -16.42 2.71
CA MET A 24 11.55 -15.25 3.57
C MET A 24 11.42 -15.68 5.02
N ARG A 25 12.37 -15.27 5.87
CA ARG A 25 12.32 -15.49 7.32
C ARG A 25 11.45 -14.44 7.98
N VAL A 26 10.54 -14.86 8.84
CA VAL A 26 9.79 -13.97 9.73
C VAL A 26 10.75 -13.48 10.83
N SER A 27 11.29 -12.26 10.67
CA SER A 27 12.21 -11.67 11.64
C SER A 27 11.51 -11.00 12.82
N ARG A 28 10.29 -10.47 12.58
CA ARG A 28 9.47 -9.84 13.61
C ARG A 28 7.99 -9.94 13.24
N ILE A 29 7.14 -10.03 14.25
CA ILE A 29 5.68 -9.94 14.15
C ILE A 29 5.24 -8.73 14.98
N ALA A 30 4.34 -7.92 14.43
CA ALA A 30 3.69 -6.83 15.14
C ALA A 30 2.17 -6.96 15.02
N ASP A 31 1.48 -7.04 16.15
CA ASP A 31 0.02 -7.02 16.22
C ASP A 31 -0.44 -5.60 16.57
N TYR A 32 -1.05 -4.91 15.60
CA TYR A 32 -1.56 -3.55 15.78
C TYR A 32 -2.94 -3.53 16.41
N THR A 33 -3.78 -4.48 16.00
CA THR A 33 -5.12 -4.73 16.56
C THR A 33 -5.34 -6.24 16.62
N PRO A 34 -6.38 -6.76 17.28
CA PRO A 34 -6.69 -8.19 17.26
C PRO A 34 -6.83 -8.77 15.84
N ASN A 35 -7.14 -7.92 14.87
CA ASN A 35 -7.41 -8.32 13.49
C ASN A 35 -6.37 -7.82 12.47
N ILE A 36 -5.33 -7.10 12.91
CA ILE A 36 -4.27 -6.58 12.02
C ILE A 36 -2.91 -6.99 12.55
N ARG A 37 -2.21 -7.78 11.74
CA ARG A 37 -0.85 -8.27 12.00
C ARG A 37 0.07 -7.84 10.86
N GLU A 38 1.26 -7.39 11.20
CA GLU A 38 2.33 -7.13 10.23
C GLU A 38 3.47 -8.13 10.42
N LEU A 39 3.92 -8.73 9.33
CA LEU A 39 5.14 -9.52 9.30
C LEU A 39 6.28 -8.71 8.71
N PHE A 40 7.40 -8.72 9.42
CA PHE A 40 8.69 -8.22 8.94
C PHE A 40 9.46 -9.42 8.42
N LEU A 41 9.80 -9.39 7.14
CA LEU A 41 10.36 -10.51 6.42
C LEU A 41 11.77 -10.15 5.92
N GLU A 42 12.72 -11.07 6.13
CA GLU A 42 14.09 -10.97 5.63
C GLU A 42 14.35 -12.02 4.56
N CYS A 43 15.08 -11.64 3.52
CA CYS A 43 15.40 -12.52 2.40
C CYS A 43 16.37 -13.62 2.81
N GLU A 44 15.93 -14.88 2.75
CA GLU A 44 16.79 -16.04 2.92
C GLU A 44 17.33 -16.54 1.58
N GLU A 45 16.46 -16.68 0.60
CA GLU A 45 16.80 -17.14 -0.75
C GLU A 45 15.83 -16.53 -1.78
N PRO A 46 16.33 -15.70 -2.71
CA PRO A 46 17.69 -15.14 -2.75
C PRO A 46 17.95 -14.18 -1.59
N LYS A 47 19.21 -13.79 -1.37
CA LYS A 47 19.58 -12.86 -0.27
C LYS A 47 19.07 -11.42 -0.48
N THR A 48 18.66 -11.09 -1.69
CA THR A 48 18.04 -9.80 -2.02
C THR A 48 16.86 -9.99 -2.94
N PHE A 49 15.88 -9.11 -2.80
CA PHE A 49 14.68 -9.09 -3.62
C PHE A 49 14.40 -7.66 -4.11
N GLU A 50 14.28 -7.50 -5.41
CA GLU A 50 13.96 -6.20 -6.02
C GLU A 50 12.48 -6.17 -6.40
N PHE A 51 11.80 -5.10 -6.00
CA PHE A 51 10.42 -4.81 -6.36
C PHE A 51 10.26 -3.30 -6.59
N ARG A 52 9.16 -2.91 -7.21
CA ARG A 52 8.74 -1.51 -7.30
C ARG A 52 7.60 -1.27 -6.33
N ALA A 53 7.58 -0.08 -5.73
CA ALA A 53 6.46 0.35 -4.89
C ALA A 53 5.12 0.14 -5.63
N GLY A 54 4.12 -0.41 -4.91
CA GLY A 54 2.83 -0.81 -5.47
C GLY A 54 2.72 -2.27 -5.89
N GLN A 55 3.82 -3.03 -5.89
CA GLN A 55 3.79 -4.46 -6.19
C GLN A 55 3.38 -5.30 -4.98
N PHE A 56 2.93 -6.52 -5.27
CA PHE A 56 2.56 -7.53 -4.29
C PHE A 56 3.31 -8.84 -4.51
N VAL A 57 3.28 -9.70 -3.51
CA VAL A 57 3.78 -11.07 -3.55
C VAL A 57 2.67 -12.06 -3.24
N MET A 58 2.83 -13.30 -3.69
CA MET A 58 1.91 -14.40 -3.40
C MET A 58 2.50 -15.26 -2.28
N LEU A 59 1.88 -15.23 -1.10
CA LEU A 59 2.19 -16.15 -0.01
C LEU A 59 1.73 -17.58 -0.37
N HIS A 60 2.59 -18.56 -0.17
CA HIS A 60 2.26 -19.97 -0.30
C HIS A 60 1.75 -20.52 1.04
N VAL A 61 0.44 -20.64 1.16
CA VAL A 61 -0.19 -21.16 2.37
C VAL A 61 -0.29 -22.68 2.25
N PRO A 62 0.29 -23.47 3.18
CA PRO A 62 0.21 -24.93 3.15
C PRO A 62 -1.25 -25.41 3.19
N THR A 63 -1.52 -26.52 2.50
CA THR A 63 -2.82 -27.20 2.52
C THR A 63 -2.65 -28.70 2.74
N GLU A 64 -3.70 -29.37 3.17
CA GLU A 64 -3.72 -30.82 3.36
C GLU A 64 -3.45 -31.61 2.07
N THR A 65 -3.73 -31.02 0.92
CA THR A 65 -3.52 -31.64 -0.39
C THR A 65 -2.06 -31.62 -0.85
N GLY A 66 -1.17 -30.97 -0.09
CA GLY A 66 0.24 -30.77 -0.44
C GLY A 66 0.49 -29.68 -1.50
N LYS A 67 -0.54 -29.18 -2.17
CA LYS A 67 -0.43 -28.05 -3.10
C LYS A 67 -0.76 -26.75 -2.36
N PRO A 68 0.16 -25.77 -2.30
CA PRO A 68 -0.10 -24.54 -1.55
C PRO A 68 -1.25 -23.71 -2.16
N ALA A 69 -2.04 -23.09 -1.30
CA ALA A 69 -2.97 -22.05 -1.70
C ALA A 69 -2.23 -20.72 -1.78
N LEU A 70 -2.37 -19.99 -2.89
CA LEU A 70 -1.69 -18.72 -3.10
C LEU A 70 -2.58 -17.56 -2.67
N ARG A 71 -2.01 -16.62 -1.91
CA ARG A 71 -2.71 -15.40 -1.46
C ARG A 71 -1.84 -14.17 -1.68
N ALA A 72 -2.43 -13.16 -2.33
CA ALA A 72 -1.77 -11.91 -2.68
C ALA A 72 -1.68 -10.97 -1.48
N TYR A 73 -0.49 -10.36 -1.28
CA TYR A 73 -0.26 -9.33 -0.27
C TYR A 73 0.62 -8.23 -0.83
N SER A 74 0.13 -6.99 -0.80
CA SER A 74 0.88 -5.82 -1.24
C SER A 74 2.05 -5.57 -0.30
N VAL A 75 3.23 -5.28 -0.89
CA VAL A 75 4.42 -4.95 -0.13
C VAL A 75 4.23 -3.59 0.54
N ALA A 76 4.43 -3.51 1.87
CA ALA A 76 4.29 -2.30 2.67
C ALA A 76 5.62 -1.58 2.95
N SER A 77 6.70 -2.01 2.30
CA SER A 77 8.03 -1.41 2.44
C SER A 77 8.34 -0.45 1.30
N THR A 78 9.33 0.41 1.53
CA THR A 78 9.97 1.16 0.45
C THR A 78 10.69 0.22 -0.54
N GLU A 79 10.65 0.52 -1.85
CA GLU A 79 11.36 -0.24 -2.89
C GLU A 79 12.89 -0.14 -2.80
N HIS A 80 13.39 0.77 -1.95
CA HIS A 80 14.83 0.93 -1.71
C HIS A 80 15.39 -0.15 -0.77
N ARG A 81 14.51 -0.83 0.00
CA ARG A 81 14.88 -1.95 0.86
C ARG A 81 14.94 -3.24 0.02
N LYS A 82 16.11 -3.87 -0.02
CA LYS A 82 16.36 -5.07 -0.83
C LYS A 82 16.58 -6.35 -0.03
N ASP A 83 16.84 -6.23 1.26
CA ASP A 83 17.13 -7.34 2.19
C ASP A 83 15.87 -7.95 2.81
N GLY A 84 14.71 -7.35 2.55
CA GLY A 84 13.43 -7.80 3.07
C GLY A 84 12.28 -6.85 2.79
N TYR A 85 11.10 -7.19 3.27
CA TYR A 85 9.90 -6.36 3.15
C TYR A 85 8.91 -6.62 4.28
N ARG A 86 7.88 -5.79 4.35
CA ARG A 86 6.78 -5.92 5.31
C ARG A 86 5.49 -6.26 4.57
N LEU A 87 4.66 -7.09 5.20
CA LEU A 87 3.33 -7.42 4.73
C LEU A 87 2.32 -7.24 5.85
N VAL A 88 1.20 -6.58 5.56
CA VAL A 88 0.09 -6.39 6.50
C VAL A 88 -1.01 -7.40 6.21
N PHE A 89 -1.42 -8.11 7.23
CA PHE A 89 -2.47 -9.11 7.19
C PHE A 89 -3.68 -8.65 7.98
N LYS A 90 -4.85 -8.81 7.40
CA LYS A 90 -6.11 -8.65 8.09
C LYS A 90 -6.69 -10.04 8.40
N PHE A 91 -7.09 -10.26 9.63
CA PHE A 91 -7.74 -11.50 10.03
C PHE A 91 -9.12 -11.66 9.37
N VAL A 92 -9.33 -12.81 8.77
CA VAL A 92 -10.61 -13.27 8.23
C VAL A 92 -10.90 -14.63 8.84
N GLU A 93 -11.99 -14.77 9.57
CA GLU A 93 -12.30 -15.95 10.39
C GLU A 93 -12.26 -17.28 9.60
N THR A 94 -12.80 -17.28 8.39
CA THR A 94 -12.79 -18.44 7.49
C THR A 94 -11.56 -18.51 6.58
N GLY A 95 -10.65 -17.53 6.70
CA GLY A 95 -9.51 -17.37 5.81
C GLY A 95 -8.36 -18.34 6.13
N LEU A 96 -7.99 -19.20 5.18
CA LEU A 96 -6.87 -20.11 5.34
C LEU A 96 -5.54 -19.39 5.68
N ALA A 97 -5.25 -18.30 4.97
CA ALA A 97 -4.05 -17.51 5.23
C ALA A 97 -4.08 -16.83 6.61
N SER A 98 -5.26 -16.38 7.07
CA SER A 98 -5.41 -15.78 8.39
C SER A 98 -5.01 -16.76 9.48
N LYS A 99 -5.56 -17.98 9.45
CA LYS A 99 -5.21 -19.02 10.42
C LYS A 99 -3.72 -19.32 10.40
N PHE A 100 -3.17 -19.56 9.20
CA PHE A 100 -1.75 -19.83 9.04
C PHE A 100 -0.85 -18.72 9.59
N VAL A 101 -1.15 -17.44 9.25
CA VAL A 101 -0.33 -16.30 9.68
C VAL A 101 -0.47 -16.03 11.19
N TRP A 102 -1.66 -16.26 11.79
CA TRP A 102 -1.84 -16.08 13.24
C TRP A 102 -1.18 -17.17 14.09
N ASP A 103 -0.87 -18.35 13.50
CA ASP A 103 -0.13 -19.43 14.18
C ASP A 103 1.38 -19.19 14.20
N LEU A 104 1.93 -18.29 13.39
CA LEU A 104 3.36 -17.96 13.35
C LEU A 104 3.84 -17.37 14.68
N LYS A 105 5.07 -17.72 15.06
CA LYS A 105 5.73 -17.28 16.31
C LYS A 105 6.96 -16.41 16.07
N GLY A 106 7.42 -16.31 14.82
CA GLY A 106 8.69 -15.67 14.44
C GLY A 106 9.83 -16.69 14.29
N GLY A 107 10.66 -16.45 13.29
CA GLY A 107 11.76 -17.33 12.91
C GLY A 107 11.42 -18.34 11.79
N GLU A 108 10.15 -18.53 11.48
CA GLU A 108 9.73 -19.43 10.38
C GLU A 108 10.17 -18.89 9.02
N VAL A 109 10.47 -19.81 8.10
CA VAL A 109 10.77 -19.48 6.71
C VAL A 109 9.53 -19.77 5.86
N LEU A 110 9.03 -18.75 5.19
CA LEU A 110 7.83 -18.80 4.37
C LEU A 110 8.20 -18.72 2.89
N ASP A 111 7.45 -19.44 2.06
CA ASP A 111 7.60 -19.40 0.60
C ASP A 111 6.68 -18.37 -0.02
N PHE A 112 7.24 -17.59 -0.95
CA PHE A 112 6.50 -16.61 -1.74
C PHE A 112 6.86 -16.72 -3.22
N THR A 113 6.03 -16.15 -4.07
CA THR A 113 6.37 -15.84 -5.47
C THR A 113 6.07 -14.40 -5.77
N GLY A 114 6.89 -13.75 -6.60
CA GLY A 114 6.73 -12.35 -7.00
C GLY A 114 7.97 -11.77 -7.66
N PRO A 115 7.98 -10.44 -7.87
CA PRO A 115 6.89 -9.50 -7.60
C PRO A 115 5.82 -9.52 -8.69
N PHE A 116 4.61 -9.13 -8.34
CA PHE A 116 3.49 -8.93 -9.26
C PHE A 116 2.89 -7.53 -9.09
N GLY A 117 1.97 -7.16 -9.98
CA GLY A 117 1.29 -5.87 -9.95
C GLY A 117 1.75 -4.92 -11.04
N ARG A 118 0.83 -4.01 -11.43
CA ARG A 118 1.05 -3.03 -12.50
C ARG A 118 0.60 -1.63 -12.10
N VAL A 119 0.18 -1.44 -10.87
CA VAL A 119 -0.19 -0.13 -10.32
C VAL A 119 1.08 0.47 -9.70
N PHE A 120 1.58 1.54 -10.32
CA PHE A 120 2.80 2.20 -9.90
C PHE A 120 2.54 3.67 -9.58
N PHE A 121 3.41 4.26 -8.80
CA PHE A 121 3.39 5.69 -8.58
C PHE A 121 3.65 6.42 -9.91
N LYS A 122 2.84 7.45 -10.20
CA LYS A 122 2.94 8.24 -11.44
C LYS A 122 4.20 9.08 -11.42
N GLU A 123 5.00 8.98 -12.46
CA GLU A 123 6.22 9.76 -12.66
C GLU A 123 6.20 10.49 -14.01
N PRO A 124 6.46 11.79 -14.04
CA PRO A 124 6.50 12.69 -12.88
C PRO A 124 5.14 12.79 -12.19
N PRO A 125 5.08 13.06 -10.87
CA PRO A 125 3.82 13.23 -10.18
C PRO A 125 3.11 14.53 -10.62
N THR A 126 1.83 14.60 -10.31
CA THR A 126 1.06 15.86 -10.32
C THR A 126 1.41 16.68 -9.07
N GLU A 127 0.78 17.83 -8.89
CA GLU A 127 1.02 18.67 -7.69
C GLU A 127 0.50 18.06 -6.40
N GLN A 128 -0.53 17.20 -6.51
CA GLN A 128 -1.17 16.54 -5.39
C GLN A 128 -1.38 15.04 -5.67
N ALA A 129 -1.10 14.20 -4.67
CA ALA A 129 -1.40 12.77 -4.67
C ALA A 129 -2.40 12.47 -3.56
N ILE A 130 -3.59 11.98 -3.92
CA ILE A 130 -4.64 11.60 -2.98
C ILE A 130 -4.70 10.08 -2.91
N PHE A 131 -4.45 9.54 -1.72
CA PHE A 131 -4.49 8.13 -1.40
C PHE A 131 -5.77 7.82 -0.62
N MET A 132 -6.58 6.93 -1.15
CA MET A 132 -7.81 6.48 -0.50
C MET A 132 -7.74 4.97 -0.33
N ASN A 133 -7.67 4.49 0.90
CA ASN A 133 -7.59 3.06 1.18
C ASN A 133 -8.56 2.60 2.25
N THR A 134 -8.91 1.32 2.20
CA THR A 134 -9.65 0.63 3.27
C THR A 134 -8.88 -0.59 3.76
N GLY A 135 -8.87 -0.79 5.08
CA GLY A 135 -8.21 -1.94 5.70
C GLY A 135 -6.74 -2.05 5.29
N SER A 136 -6.29 -3.26 4.92
CA SER A 136 -4.88 -3.52 4.54
C SER A 136 -4.43 -2.86 3.23
N GLY A 137 -5.31 -2.15 2.51
CA GLY A 137 -4.93 -1.36 1.34
C GLY A 137 -3.90 -0.26 1.62
N ILE A 138 -3.74 0.13 2.89
CA ILE A 138 -2.69 1.04 3.33
C ILE A 138 -1.28 0.55 2.95
N SER A 139 -1.06 -0.77 2.85
CA SER A 139 0.25 -1.36 2.51
C SER A 139 0.82 -0.79 1.21
N GLN A 140 0.02 -0.77 0.16
CA GLN A 140 0.42 -0.22 -1.15
C GLN A 140 0.71 1.28 -1.06
N HIS A 141 -0.16 2.04 -0.41
CA HIS A 141 -0.01 3.48 -0.27
C HIS A 141 1.21 3.85 0.58
N PHE A 142 1.45 3.10 1.65
CA PHE A 142 2.61 3.28 2.49
C PHE A 142 3.91 3.06 1.70
N SER A 143 3.96 1.98 0.88
CA SER A 143 5.06 1.72 -0.03
C SER A 143 5.28 2.86 -1.02
N PHE A 144 4.22 3.42 -1.62
CA PHE A 144 4.32 4.58 -2.51
C PHE A 144 4.91 5.79 -1.82
N ILE A 145 4.37 6.16 -0.66
CA ILE A 145 4.81 7.36 0.06
C ILE A 145 6.26 7.19 0.50
N GLU A 146 6.60 6.10 1.22
CA GLU A 146 7.98 5.87 1.70
C GLU A 146 9.01 5.82 0.57
N SER A 147 8.66 5.31 -0.61
CA SER A 147 9.58 5.23 -1.74
C SER A 147 9.84 6.58 -2.42
N ASN A 148 8.96 7.55 -2.22
CA ASN A 148 8.96 8.80 -2.96
C ASN A 148 9.24 10.05 -2.11
N ILE A 149 9.28 9.93 -0.77
CA ILE A 149 9.47 11.12 0.11
C ILE A 149 10.75 11.90 -0.18
N GLN A 150 11.85 11.23 -0.53
CA GLN A 150 13.11 11.89 -0.83
C GLN A 150 13.13 12.48 -2.24
N LYS A 151 12.45 11.82 -3.18
CA LYS A 151 12.43 12.24 -4.59
C LYS A 151 11.45 13.40 -4.83
N TYR A 152 10.34 13.41 -4.11
CA TYR A 152 9.26 14.40 -4.25
C TYR A 152 8.87 15.01 -2.89
N PRO A 153 9.77 15.72 -2.19
CA PRO A 153 9.53 16.23 -0.84
C PRO A 153 8.50 17.37 -0.79
N ASP A 154 8.25 18.03 -1.91
CA ASP A 154 7.32 19.16 -2.02
C ASP A 154 5.93 18.76 -2.56
N LEU A 155 5.73 17.48 -2.90
CA LEU A 155 4.44 16.97 -3.32
C LEU A 155 3.43 17.04 -2.17
N ARG A 156 2.19 17.42 -2.47
CA ARG A 156 1.08 17.38 -1.51
C ARG A 156 0.59 15.94 -1.39
N TYR A 157 0.88 15.30 -0.28
CA TYR A 157 0.40 13.95 0.02
C TYR A 157 -0.87 14.03 0.88
N ARG A 158 -1.96 13.45 0.41
CA ARG A 158 -3.26 13.41 1.12
C ARG A 158 -3.69 11.98 1.29
N LEU A 159 -3.93 11.53 2.52
CA LEU A 159 -4.29 10.15 2.81
C LEU A 159 -5.62 10.08 3.57
N LEU A 160 -6.58 9.39 2.98
CA LEU A 160 -7.83 9.00 3.63
C LEU A 160 -7.79 7.51 3.93
N PHE A 161 -7.81 7.15 5.22
CA PHE A 161 -7.72 5.77 5.67
C PHE A 161 -9.04 5.31 6.30
N GLY A 162 -9.80 4.53 5.53
CA GLY A 162 -11.10 3.99 5.94
C GLY A 162 -10.97 2.76 6.83
N VAL A 163 -11.52 2.83 8.04
CA VAL A 163 -11.67 1.72 8.97
C VAL A 163 -13.10 1.66 9.51
N ARG A 164 -13.45 0.66 10.32
CA ARG A 164 -14.82 0.54 10.84
C ARG A 164 -15.05 1.36 12.10
N THR A 165 -14.21 1.15 13.10
CA THR A 165 -14.33 1.72 14.45
C THR A 165 -12.97 2.23 14.91
N GLU A 166 -12.93 2.92 16.04
CA GLU A 166 -11.70 3.38 16.67
C GLU A 166 -10.72 2.23 16.99
N ALA A 167 -11.27 1.05 17.36
CA ALA A 167 -10.47 -0.14 17.65
C ALA A 167 -9.77 -0.74 16.42
N ASP A 168 -10.18 -0.34 15.22
CA ASP A 168 -9.56 -0.77 13.96
C ASP A 168 -8.48 0.19 13.47
N ILE A 169 -8.22 1.29 14.17
CA ILE A 169 -7.17 2.27 13.83
C ILE A 169 -5.80 1.64 14.09
N TYR A 170 -4.90 1.76 13.10
CA TYR A 170 -3.52 1.33 13.22
C TYR A 170 -2.59 2.17 12.36
N TYR A 171 -1.29 2.00 12.47
CA TYR A 171 -0.25 2.79 11.78
C TYR A 171 -0.18 4.26 12.20
N VAL A 172 -0.70 4.62 13.38
CA VAL A 172 -0.66 6.01 13.86
C VAL A 172 0.77 6.52 13.96
N GLU A 173 1.66 5.74 14.58
CA GLU A 173 3.08 6.12 14.76
C GLU A 173 3.80 6.25 13.42
N GLU A 174 3.55 5.32 12.49
CA GLU A 174 4.12 5.36 11.15
C GLU A 174 3.64 6.57 10.34
N LEU A 175 2.37 6.93 10.46
CA LEU A 175 1.81 8.10 9.78
C LEU A 175 2.32 9.41 10.39
N GLU A 176 2.46 9.51 11.71
CA GLU A 176 3.08 10.66 12.37
C GLU A 176 4.57 10.78 12.00
N ARG A 177 5.28 9.66 11.87
CA ARG A 177 6.66 9.65 11.37
C ARG A 177 6.74 10.21 9.94
N LEU A 178 5.86 9.78 9.03
CA LEU A 178 5.79 10.32 7.67
C LEU A 178 5.47 11.82 7.68
N LYS A 179 4.54 12.25 8.53
CA LYS A 179 4.17 13.65 8.69
C LYS A 179 5.34 14.51 9.17
N SER A 180 6.20 13.97 10.01
CA SER A 180 7.41 14.68 10.47
C SER A 180 8.49 14.83 9.38
N GLN A 181 8.46 13.99 8.34
CA GLN A 181 9.44 13.95 7.25
C GLN A 181 9.00 14.70 6.00
N LEU A 182 7.70 14.92 5.82
CA LEU A 182 7.11 15.55 4.65
C LEU A 182 6.63 16.95 4.96
N LYS A 183 6.86 17.91 4.06
CA LYS A 183 6.44 19.31 4.22
C LYS A 183 4.93 19.49 4.18
N ASP A 184 4.25 18.72 3.32
CA ASP A 184 2.82 18.84 3.07
C ASP A 184 2.18 17.44 3.00
N PHE A 185 2.08 16.80 4.17
CA PHE A 185 1.40 15.54 4.36
C PHE A 185 0.24 15.69 5.34
N GLU A 186 -0.93 15.35 4.87
CA GLU A 186 -2.16 15.32 5.66
C GLU A 186 -2.81 13.95 5.58
N TYR A 187 -3.21 13.41 6.73
CA TYR A 187 -3.94 12.15 6.76
C TYR A 187 -5.14 12.21 7.69
N HIS A 188 -6.18 11.45 7.37
CA HIS A 188 -7.36 11.29 8.19
C HIS A 188 -7.83 9.85 8.23
N PHE A 189 -8.19 9.40 9.43
CA PHE A 189 -9.01 8.20 9.56
C PHE A 189 -10.47 8.54 9.30
N VAL A 190 -11.14 7.72 8.49
CA VAL A 190 -12.56 7.83 8.18
C VAL A 190 -13.26 6.59 8.74
N LEU A 191 -14.13 6.77 9.74
CA LEU A 191 -14.77 5.66 10.43
C LEU A 191 -16.20 5.47 9.94
N SER A 192 -16.50 4.24 9.47
CA SER A 192 -17.86 3.92 8.98
C SER A 192 -18.85 3.59 10.12
N ARG A 193 -18.33 3.26 11.30
CA ARG A 193 -19.13 2.93 12.52
C ARG A 193 -18.47 3.51 13.77
N PRO A 194 -18.23 4.84 13.82
CA PRO A 194 -17.59 5.46 14.96
C PRO A 194 -18.52 5.51 16.18
N SER A 195 -17.93 5.59 17.36
CA SER A 195 -18.65 5.96 18.58
C SER A 195 -19.19 7.40 18.51
N GLU A 196 -20.07 7.77 19.42
CA GLU A 196 -20.58 9.15 19.51
C GLU A 196 -19.47 10.15 19.83
N SER A 197 -18.48 9.74 20.61
CA SER A 197 -17.34 10.56 21.02
C SER A 197 -16.29 10.80 19.92
N TRP A 198 -16.37 10.11 18.79
CA TRP A 198 -15.44 10.31 17.68
C TRP A 198 -15.61 11.69 17.05
N THR A 199 -14.54 12.47 17.01
CA THR A 199 -14.50 13.83 16.45
C THR A 199 -13.94 13.95 15.05
N GLY A 200 -13.37 12.84 14.52
CA GLY A 200 -12.80 12.78 13.17
C GLY A 200 -13.86 12.54 12.08
N LYS A 201 -13.39 12.20 10.88
CA LYS A 201 -14.26 11.97 9.71
C LYS A 201 -15.12 10.71 9.90
N ARG A 202 -16.40 10.81 9.51
CA ARG A 202 -17.42 9.77 9.68
C ARG A 202 -17.95 9.29 8.34
N GLY A 203 -18.44 8.06 8.30
CA GLY A 203 -19.07 7.46 7.13
C GLY A 203 -18.07 6.70 6.25
N TYR A 204 -18.39 6.62 4.98
CA TYR A 204 -17.55 5.91 4.02
C TYR A 204 -16.56 6.86 3.35
N ILE A 205 -15.36 6.35 3.10
CA ILE A 205 -14.24 7.11 2.55
C ILE A 205 -14.57 7.77 1.18
N GLN A 206 -15.40 7.14 0.35
CA GLN A 206 -15.83 7.70 -0.93
C GLN A 206 -16.65 8.99 -0.80
N ASN A 207 -17.21 9.27 0.37
CA ASN A 207 -17.94 10.52 0.63
C ASN A 207 -17.00 11.72 0.88
N HIS A 208 -15.71 11.45 1.00
CA HIS A 208 -14.66 12.41 1.31
C HIS A 208 -13.75 12.74 0.11
N VAL A 209 -14.18 12.42 -1.11
CA VAL A 209 -13.43 12.70 -2.35
C VAL A 209 -13.19 14.20 -2.51
N ASP A 210 -14.18 15.03 -2.13
CA ASP A 210 -14.14 16.49 -2.27
C ASP A 210 -13.46 17.22 -1.12
N ASP A 211 -12.97 16.51 -0.11
CA ASP A 211 -12.29 17.13 1.04
C ASP A 211 -10.99 17.85 0.62
N TYR A 212 -10.43 17.45 -0.52
CA TYR A 212 -9.25 18.07 -1.12
C TYR A 212 -9.60 18.61 -2.50
N ASP A 213 -9.21 19.86 -2.77
CA ASP A 213 -9.50 20.51 -4.06
C ASP A 213 -8.72 19.84 -5.20
N HIS A 214 -9.34 18.85 -5.83
CA HIS A 214 -8.81 18.13 -6.98
C HIS A 214 -9.29 18.72 -8.32
N THR A 215 -10.22 19.69 -8.29
CA THR A 215 -10.76 20.33 -9.48
C THR A 215 -9.88 21.49 -9.97
N LYS A 216 -9.15 22.15 -9.06
CA LYS A 216 -8.25 23.26 -9.36
C LYS A 216 -6.78 22.88 -9.26
N THR A 217 -6.47 21.84 -8.48
CA THR A 217 -5.09 21.38 -8.28
C THR A 217 -4.85 20.12 -9.12
N PRO A 218 -3.82 20.09 -9.99
CA PRO A 218 -3.45 18.88 -10.71
C PRO A 218 -3.23 17.71 -9.77
N THR A 219 -4.09 16.70 -9.85
CA THR A 219 -4.20 15.62 -8.86
C THR A 219 -4.08 14.24 -9.49
N THR A 220 -3.47 13.31 -8.76
CA THR A 220 -3.50 11.88 -9.04
C THR A 220 -4.15 11.15 -7.88
N PHE A 221 -5.12 10.27 -8.17
CA PHE A 221 -5.77 9.42 -7.18
C PHE A 221 -5.17 8.02 -7.15
N TYR A 222 -4.92 7.51 -5.95
CA TYR A 222 -4.51 6.13 -5.68
C TYR A 222 -5.55 5.48 -4.77
N LEU A 223 -6.21 4.45 -5.28
CA LEU A 223 -7.32 3.77 -4.60
C LEU A 223 -6.92 2.33 -4.30
N CYS A 224 -6.99 1.89 -3.04
CA CYS A 224 -6.64 0.52 -2.69
C CYS A 224 -7.55 -0.04 -1.59
N GLY A 225 -8.04 -1.27 -1.78
CA GLY A 225 -8.90 -1.96 -0.81
C GLY A 225 -10.23 -2.43 -1.39
N ASN A 226 -11.34 -2.11 -0.72
CA ASN A 226 -12.68 -2.63 -1.09
C ASN A 226 -13.11 -2.21 -2.48
N GLY A 227 -13.51 -3.20 -3.32
CA GLY A 227 -13.90 -2.98 -4.72
C GLY A 227 -15.11 -2.06 -4.90
N ALA A 228 -16.10 -2.10 -3.98
CA ALA A 228 -17.24 -1.20 -4.03
C ALA A 228 -16.83 0.26 -3.79
N MET A 229 -15.96 0.50 -2.80
CA MET A 229 -15.38 1.83 -2.56
C MET A 229 -14.67 2.38 -3.80
N ILE A 230 -13.83 1.56 -4.44
CA ILE A 230 -13.09 1.95 -5.65
C ILE A 230 -14.05 2.30 -6.79
N LYS A 231 -15.10 1.48 -6.98
CA LYS A 231 -16.14 1.72 -7.98
C LYS A 231 -16.86 3.05 -7.74
N ASP A 232 -17.26 3.31 -6.51
CA ASP A 232 -17.99 4.54 -6.14
C ASP A 232 -17.14 5.79 -6.38
N VAL A 233 -15.87 5.78 -5.94
CA VAL A 233 -14.92 6.89 -6.18
C VAL A 233 -14.73 7.13 -7.67
N LYS A 234 -14.48 6.07 -8.46
CA LYS A 234 -14.32 6.18 -9.91
C LYS A 234 -15.57 6.74 -10.59
N THR A 235 -16.76 6.30 -10.16
CA THR A 235 -18.03 6.77 -10.71
C THR A 235 -18.23 8.26 -10.42
N LYS A 236 -17.94 8.69 -9.20
CA LYS A 236 -18.02 10.11 -8.83
C LYS A 236 -17.06 10.96 -9.64
N LEU A 237 -15.79 10.63 -9.68
CA LEU A 237 -14.77 11.36 -10.44
C LEU A 237 -15.07 11.42 -11.94
N ALA A 238 -15.59 10.32 -12.52
CA ALA A 238 -16.04 10.31 -13.91
C ALA A 238 -17.22 11.25 -14.16
N GLY A 239 -18.16 11.34 -13.22
CA GLY A 239 -19.28 12.30 -13.25
C GLY A 239 -18.83 13.76 -13.22
N GLU A 240 -17.68 14.03 -12.63
CA GLU A 240 -17.03 15.35 -12.56
C GLU A 240 -16.12 15.64 -13.77
N GLY A 241 -16.00 14.70 -14.71
CA GLY A 241 -15.14 14.83 -15.90
C GLY A 241 -13.65 14.65 -15.61
N PHE A 242 -13.28 14.03 -14.47
CA PHE A 242 -11.90 13.79 -14.12
C PHE A 242 -11.23 12.77 -15.04
N ASP A 243 -9.98 13.01 -15.45
CA ASP A 243 -9.24 12.12 -16.36
C ASP A 243 -9.01 10.74 -15.73
N PRO A 244 -9.58 9.66 -16.28
CA PRO A 244 -9.40 8.32 -15.74
C PRO A 244 -7.95 7.82 -15.76
N LYS A 245 -7.07 8.41 -16.56
CA LYS A 245 -5.62 8.11 -16.58
C LYS A 245 -4.90 8.61 -15.32
N MET A 246 -5.54 9.48 -14.54
CA MET A 246 -5.03 9.97 -13.26
C MET A 246 -5.61 9.19 -12.08
N ILE A 247 -6.28 8.07 -12.30
CA ILE A 247 -6.86 7.21 -11.26
C ILE A 247 -6.22 5.83 -11.31
N PHE A 248 -5.36 5.54 -10.36
CA PHE A 248 -4.72 4.25 -10.17
C PHE A 248 -5.45 3.46 -9.10
N ALA A 249 -5.82 2.21 -9.37
CA ALA A 249 -6.65 1.45 -8.43
C ALA A 249 -6.30 -0.04 -8.40
N GLU A 250 -6.31 -0.61 -7.19
CA GLU A 250 -6.17 -2.05 -6.95
C GLU A 250 -7.20 -2.50 -5.92
N ALA A 251 -8.10 -3.42 -6.33
CA ALA A 251 -9.11 -3.98 -5.46
C ALA A 251 -8.57 -5.22 -4.73
N PHE A 252 -8.96 -5.36 -3.46
CA PHE A 252 -8.82 -6.59 -2.68
C PHE A 252 -10.19 -7.23 -2.56
N ASP A 253 -10.41 -8.33 -3.26
CA ASP A 253 -11.63 -9.14 -3.20
C ASP A 253 -11.46 -10.29 -2.21
#